data_5dfe829b6b43473182c3168ef4d6699e
#
_entry.id   5dfe829b6b43473182c3168ef4d6699e
#
_cell.length_a   1.000
_cell.length_b   1.000
_cell.length_c   1.000
_cell.angle_alpha   90.00
_cell.angle_beta   90.00
_cell.angle_gamma   90.00
#
_symmetry.space_group_name_H-M   'P 1'
#
loop_
_entity.id
_entity.type
_entity.pdbx_description
1 polymer ?
#
loop_
_entity_poly.entity_id
_entity_poly.type
_entity_poly.pdbx_seq_one_letter_code
_entity_poly.pdbx_strand_id
1 'polypeptide(L)'
;MKEFCKKHGITENVFFISAFGITLGKYNFKKDAVFTTIYHGRNDSRLSETVGMLVKTLPVFCDFSGTAKDCLSGVQKQLIDSMNNDIYPFSQISHEFDIKADAMVIYQGDNFAFDTIGGEYAQEEPVSLNMAKAPVSVSISIEKNRFVFEIEYRGDMYHEETIRYLADNLETTAEGILRECDPADIRLMFEEKTQMEDIPEHAGKTFIDLFKEMAARYPDRPAVRDDSGDFTYRELDRMSDYIAQKLTENGFGPEQAAGILCGRTKEYTVAYVGVMKAGGAYVPLDPEYPQSRIEYMLKDSGARNLLVIDQYQNLVEFYDGNVISLDSVPDEAEDFELSAELISPKPENLAYMIYTSGSTGKPKGVMIEHRNLLNLIEYITLSRNTSPDDIVAEFASFCFDASVIDLFAPLTAGAVLYILPESIRKDAIAISRYIKEKEITTVTFPTQMGELVTELLEDAPALKFVTLGGEKFKHYRNRTYQMINGYGPTENTVSSTEFLVDRQYDNIPIGKSQRNVRSYIVDENLNRLPVGASGELCHAGRQIARGYHNLPEKTASVFVENPFAVCEQESRLYRTGDMVRMKGDGNIEYIGGSIHR
;
A
#
# COMPACT_ATOMS: atom_id res chain seq x y z
N MET A 1 20.49 33.40 -14.20
CA MET A 1 19.22 33.25 -14.95
C MET A 1 19.09 34.21 -16.11
N LYS A 2 19.22 35.54 -15.96
CA LYS A 2 19.10 36.52 -17.09
C LYS A 2 20.00 36.17 -18.28
N GLU A 3 21.26 35.78 -18.01
CA GLU A 3 22.18 35.31 -19.06
C GLU A 3 21.73 34.02 -19.73
N PHE A 4 21.19 33.08 -18.93
CA PHE A 4 20.62 31.83 -19.45
C PHE A 4 19.44 32.10 -20.38
N CYS A 5 18.48 32.92 -19.96
CA CYS A 5 17.33 33.30 -20.78
C CYS A 5 17.76 33.96 -22.10
N LYS A 6 18.74 34.87 -22.03
CA LYS A 6 19.31 35.51 -23.24
C LYS A 6 20.01 34.51 -24.14
N LYS A 7 20.79 33.56 -23.59
CA LYS A 7 21.46 32.48 -24.34
C LYS A 7 20.48 31.60 -25.11
N HIS A 8 19.33 31.28 -24.48
CA HIS A 8 18.33 30.39 -25.05
C HIS A 8 17.20 31.11 -25.80
N GLY A 9 17.21 32.46 -25.84
CA GLY A 9 16.21 33.27 -26.56
C GLY A 9 14.81 33.20 -25.96
N ILE A 10 14.71 32.99 -24.62
CA ILE A 10 13.46 32.90 -23.88
C ILE A 10 13.32 34.07 -22.90
N THR A 11 12.11 34.31 -22.40
CA THR A 11 11.86 35.27 -21.32
C THR A 11 11.96 34.58 -19.95
N GLU A 12 12.16 35.38 -18.89
CA GLU A 12 12.12 34.88 -17.51
C GLU A 12 10.75 34.29 -17.16
N ASN A 13 9.67 34.83 -17.73
CA ASN A 13 8.31 34.30 -17.58
C ASN A 13 8.23 32.85 -18.14
N VAL A 14 8.74 32.61 -19.35
CA VAL A 14 8.79 31.27 -19.96
C VAL A 14 9.59 30.29 -19.09
N PHE A 15 10.73 30.77 -18.55
CA PHE A 15 11.58 29.97 -17.68
C PHE A 15 10.81 29.47 -16.44
N PHE A 16 10.15 30.37 -15.70
CA PHE A 16 9.43 30.00 -14.49
C PHE A 16 8.16 29.20 -14.76
N ILE A 17 7.43 29.51 -15.83
CA ILE A 17 6.29 28.72 -16.27
C ILE A 17 6.72 27.27 -16.56
N SER A 18 7.85 27.09 -17.24
CA SER A 18 8.39 25.75 -17.52
C SER A 18 8.84 25.03 -16.25
N ALA A 19 9.55 25.72 -15.36
CA ALA A 19 9.97 25.13 -14.07
C ALA A 19 8.76 24.69 -13.24
N PHE A 20 7.71 25.52 -13.18
CA PHE A 20 6.47 25.17 -12.48
C PHE A 20 5.77 23.97 -13.13
N GLY A 21 5.66 23.94 -14.46
CA GLY A 21 5.05 22.85 -15.21
C GLY A 21 5.77 21.51 -15.00
N ILE A 22 7.11 21.50 -15.05
CA ILE A 22 7.91 20.31 -14.76
C ILE A 22 7.69 19.84 -13.32
N THR A 23 7.71 20.77 -12.35
CA THR A 23 7.49 20.42 -10.94
C THR A 23 6.10 19.80 -10.75
N LEU A 24 5.04 20.43 -11.25
CA LEU A 24 3.67 19.91 -11.15
C LEU A 24 3.50 18.54 -11.81
N GLY A 25 4.05 18.36 -13.01
CA GLY A 25 3.95 17.09 -13.72
C GLY A 25 4.64 15.96 -12.95
N LYS A 26 5.83 16.23 -12.39
CA LYS A 26 6.53 15.26 -11.54
C LYS A 26 5.75 14.93 -10.26
N TYR A 27 5.06 15.91 -9.63
CA TYR A 27 4.17 15.66 -8.50
C TYR A 27 2.97 14.77 -8.83
N ASN A 28 2.54 14.76 -10.09
CA ASN A 28 1.43 13.94 -10.58
C ASN A 28 1.86 12.67 -11.31
N PHE A 29 3.14 12.31 -11.26
CA PHE A 29 3.72 11.16 -11.97
C PHE A 29 3.43 11.19 -13.47
N LYS A 30 3.58 12.37 -14.09
CA LYS A 30 3.35 12.61 -15.52
C LYS A 30 4.53 13.31 -16.17
N LYS A 31 4.59 13.28 -17.47
CA LYS A 31 5.58 14.01 -18.30
C LYS A 31 5.00 15.28 -18.93
N ASP A 32 3.83 15.68 -18.47
CA ASP A 32 3.13 16.91 -18.84
C ASP A 32 2.39 17.52 -17.64
N ALA A 33 2.02 18.78 -17.78
CA ALA A 33 1.19 19.48 -16.81
C ALA A 33 0.29 20.50 -17.50
N VAL A 34 -0.94 20.64 -16.98
CA VAL A 34 -1.89 21.68 -17.38
C VAL A 34 -2.19 22.58 -16.18
N PHE A 35 -2.01 23.88 -16.37
CA PHE A 35 -2.26 24.88 -15.35
C PHE A 35 -2.58 26.23 -16.01
N THR A 36 -2.75 27.30 -15.25
CA THR A 36 -3.02 28.62 -15.81
C THR A 36 -1.92 29.63 -15.48
N THR A 37 -1.82 30.65 -16.33
CA THR A 37 -1.03 31.85 -16.07
C THR A 37 -1.84 33.10 -16.37
N ILE A 38 -1.32 34.25 -15.96
CA ILE A 38 -1.94 35.56 -16.19
C ILE A 38 -1.18 36.30 -17.27
N TYR A 39 -1.94 36.94 -18.14
CA TYR A 39 -1.47 37.83 -19.19
C TYR A 39 -2.10 39.21 -19.06
N HIS A 40 -1.31 40.30 -19.18
CA HIS A 40 -1.77 41.67 -18.93
C HIS A 40 -2.74 42.22 -19.99
N GLY A 41 -2.85 41.57 -21.16
CA GLY A 41 -3.80 41.96 -22.23
C GLY A 41 -3.56 43.31 -22.90
N ARG A 42 -2.38 43.92 -22.79
CA ARG A 42 -2.03 45.29 -23.26
C ARG A 42 -0.99 45.29 -24.37
N ASN A 43 -1.06 44.30 -25.29
CA ASN A 43 -0.12 44.22 -26.42
C ASN A 43 -0.36 45.30 -27.51
N ASP A 44 -1.58 45.88 -27.55
CA ASP A 44 -1.90 46.95 -28.47
C ASP A 44 -1.53 48.31 -27.79
N SER A 45 -0.70 49.10 -28.46
CA SER A 45 -0.28 50.42 -27.97
C SER A 45 -1.45 51.34 -27.65
N ARG A 46 -2.60 51.15 -28.30
CA ARG A 46 -3.84 51.90 -28.04
C ARG A 46 -4.44 51.64 -26.65
N LEU A 47 -4.07 50.51 -26.05
CA LEU A 47 -4.56 50.08 -24.74
C LEU A 47 -3.62 50.53 -23.61
N SER A 48 -2.45 51.10 -23.90
CA SER A 48 -1.44 51.47 -22.88
C SER A 48 -1.98 52.44 -21.84
N GLU A 49 -2.83 53.36 -22.24
CA GLU A 49 -3.44 54.37 -21.36
C GLU A 49 -4.88 54.05 -20.93
N THR A 50 -5.40 52.90 -21.32
CA THR A 50 -6.77 52.50 -21.01
C THR A 50 -6.88 52.11 -19.54
N VAL A 51 -7.75 52.78 -18.78
CA VAL A 51 -8.09 52.39 -17.40
C VAL A 51 -9.15 51.30 -17.44
N GLY A 52 -8.80 50.13 -16.92
CA GLY A 52 -9.72 48.97 -16.86
C GLY A 52 -8.97 47.67 -16.64
N MET A 53 -9.72 46.61 -16.32
CA MET A 53 -9.20 45.27 -16.12
C MET A 53 -9.08 44.58 -17.49
N LEU A 54 -7.86 44.51 -18.01
CA LEU A 54 -7.54 43.87 -19.27
C LEU A 54 -6.82 42.52 -19.11
N VAL A 55 -6.60 42.14 -17.83
CA VAL A 55 -5.90 40.91 -17.46
C VAL A 55 -6.70 39.69 -17.92
N LYS A 56 -6.03 38.74 -18.54
CA LYS A 56 -6.59 37.48 -19.05
C LYS A 56 -5.89 36.29 -18.42
N THR A 57 -6.67 35.24 -18.15
CA THR A 57 -6.14 33.94 -17.75
C THR A 57 -5.91 33.09 -18.99
N LEU A 58 -4.71 32.59 -19.17
CA LEU A 58 -4.31 31.72 -20.27
C LEU A 58 -4.05 30.31 -19.74
N PRO A 59 -4.58 29.25 -20.40
CA PRO A 59 -4.18 27.89 -20.12
C PRO A 59 -2.76 27.65 -20.63
N VAL A 60 -1.99 26.87 -19.87
CA VAL A 60 -0.65 26.42 -20.24
C VAL A 60 -0.63 24.92 -20.23
N PHE A 61 -0.13 24.34 -21.32
CA PHE A 61 0.23 22.94 -21.41
C PHE A 61 1.77 22.85 -21.50
N CYS A 62 2.38 22.23 -20.50
CA CYS A 62 3.82 22.05 -20.42
C CYS A 62 4.15 20.58 -20.66
N ASP A 63 4.66 20.25 -21.84
CA ASP A 63 5.20 18.93 -22.16
C ASP A 63 6.72 18.93 -21.91
N PHE A 64 7.19 18.02 -21.08
CA PHE A 64 8.60 17.84 -20.74
C PHE A 64 9.06 16.38 -20.94
N SER A 65 8.42 15.67 -21.84
CA SER A 65 8.84 14.31 -22.27
C SER A 65 10.18 14.28 -23.01
N GLY A 66 10.61 15.43 -23.55
CA GLY A 66 11.87 15.64 -24.25
C GLY A 66 12.95 16.32 -23.39
N THR A 67 13.86 17.03 -24.07
CA THR A 67 14.93 17.80 -23.42
C THR A 67 14.40 19.09 -22.75
N ALA A 68 15.19 19.68 -21.85
CA ALA A 68 14.85 20.97 -21.24
C ALA A 68 14.64 22.05 -22.32
N LYS A 69 15.44 22.03 -23.37
CA LYS A 69 15.32 22.98 -24.49
C LYS A 69 13.99 22.81 -25.24
N ASP A 70 13.55 21.57 -25.48
CA ASP A 70 12.27 21.29 -26.15
C ASP A 70 11.10 21.81 -25.31
N CYS A 71 11.11 21.58 -23.99
CA CYS A 71 10.12 22.08 -23.04
C CYS A 71 10.04 23.62 -23.08
N LEU A 72 11.17 24.32 -22.88
CA LEU A 72 11.25 25.78 -22.88
C LEU A 72 10.74 26.37 -24.20
N SER A 73 11.15 25.80 -25.33
CA SER A 73 10.73 26.25 -26.66
C SER A 73 9.25 25.99 -26.91
N GLY A 74 8.72 24.86 -26.46
CA GLY A 74 7.31 24.49 -26.54
C GLY A 74 6.42 25.45 -25.77
N VAL A 75 6.75 25.72 -24.51
CA VAL A 75 6.03 26.68 -23.65
C VAL A 75 6.07 28.08 -24.25
N GLN A 76 7.25 28.54 -24.74
CA GLN A 76 7.37 29.87 -25.37
C GLN A 76 6.45 30.01 -26.59
N LYS A 77 6.47 29.02 -27.47
CA LYS A 77 5.62 29.01 -28.69
C LYS A 77 4.14 29.07 -28.30
N GLN A 78 3.73 28.21 -27.38
CA GLN A 78 2.34 28.16 -26.94
C GLN A 78 1.88 29.47 -26.29
N LEU A 79 2.68 30.11 -25.44
CA LEU A 79 2.33 31.40 -24.86
C LEU A 79 2.15 32.47 -25.93
N ILE A 80 3.05 32.56 -26.92
CA ILE A 80 2.93 33.49 -28.05
C ILE A 80 1.64 33.23 -28.83
N ASP A 81 1.36 31.98 -29.16
CA ASP A 81 0.16 31.58 -29.89
C ASP A 81 -1.11 31.91 -29.08
N SER A 82 -1.12 31.66 -27.76
CA SER A 82 -2.24 31.99 -26.87
C SER A 82 -2.47 33.51 -26.75
N MET A 83 -1.40 34.30 -26.65
CA MET A 83 -1.49 35.76 -26.61
C MET A 83 -2.01 36.37 -27.92
N ASN A 84 -1.69 35.75 -29.05
CA ASN A 84 -2.18 36.19 -30.36
C ASN A 84 -3.65 35.80 -30.63
N ASN A 85 -4.16 34.81 -29.87
CA ASN A 85 -5.53 34.28 -30.00
C ASN A 85 -6.35 34.47 -28.73
N ASP A 86 -6.09 35.50 -27.94
CA ASP A 86 -6.61 35.73 -26.59
C ASP A 86 -8.08 36.23 -26.53
N ILE A 87 -8.81 36.13 -27.62
CA ILE A 87 -10.23 36.54 -27.69
C ILE A 87 -11.18 35.57 -26.96
N TYR A 88 -10.74 34.35 -26.71
CA TYR A 88 -11.55 33.34 -26.04
C TYR A 88 -11.25 33.34 -24.52
N PRO A 89 -12.23 33.65 -23.68
CA PRO A 89 -11.98 33.66 -22.21
C PRO A 89 -11.79 32.25 -21.69
N PHE A 90 -10.89 32.09 -20.70
CA PHE A 90 -10.59 30.80 -20.09
C PHE A 90 -11.84 30.10 -19.53
N SER A 91 -12.82 30.84 -19.00
CA SER A 91 -14.08 30.29 -18.52
C SER A 91 -14.88 29.54 -19.59
N GLN A 92 -14.84 29.98 -20.86
CA GLN A 92 -15.46 29.27 -21.96
C GLN A 92 -14.66 28.03 -22.35
N ILE A 93 -13.33 28.12 -22.41
CA ILE A 93 -12.44 26.99 -22.65
C ILE A 93 -12.67 25.91 -21.57
N SER A 94 -12.68 26.32 -20.31
CA SER A 94 -12.92 25.43 -19.16
C SER A 94 -14.26 24.69 -19.27
N HIS A 95 -15.32 25.40 -19.65
CA HIS A 95 -16.65 24.81 -19.81
C HIS A 95 -16.77 23.90 -21.06
N GLU A 96 -16.20 24.32 -22.18
CA GLU A 96 -16.32 23.57 -23.46
C GLU A 96 -15.51 22.27 -23.47
N PHE A 97 -14.34 22.29 -22.82
CA PHE A 97 -13.40 21.16 -22.81
C PHE A 97 -13.33 20.45 -21.44
N ASP A 98 -14.19 20.80 -20.49
CA ASP A 98 -14.18 20.28 -19.10
C ASP A 98 -12.78 20.34 -18.44
N ILE A 99 -12.05 21.43 -18.69
CA ILE A 99 -10.70 21.64 -18.13
C ILE A 99 -10.83 22.37 -16.80
N LYS A 100 -10.33 21.73 -15.72
CA LYS A 100 -10.15 22.36 -14.42
C LYS A 100 -8.68 22.70 -14.24
N ALA A 101 -8.39 23.95 -13.91
CA ALA A 101 -7.04 24.38 -13.58
C ALA A 101 -6.96 24.64 -12.07
N ASP A 102 -6.41 23.67 -11.34
CA ASP A 102 -6.25 23.74 -9.89
C ASP A 102 -4.95 24.44 -9.46
N ALA A 103 -4.10 24.81 -10.43
CA ALA A 103 -2.84 25.50 -10.19
C ALA A 103 -2.67 26.70 -11.13
N MET A 104 -2.05 27.77 -10.59
CA MET A 104 -1.77 29.00 -11.32
C MET A 104 -0.35 29.49 -11.02
N VAL A 105 0.36 29.98 -12.05
CA VAL A 105 1.63 30.66 -11.87
C VAL A 105 1.55 32.09 -12.46
N ILE A 106 2.06 33.05 -11.73
CA ILE A 106 2.00 34.47 -12.06
C ILE A 106 3.43 35.03 -12.00
N TYR A 107 3.98 35.43 -13.13
CA TYR A 107 5.24 36.15 -13.16
C TYR A 107 4.99 37.65 -13.23
N GLN A 108 5.34 38.38 -12.18
CA GLN A 108 5.14 39.82 -12.06
C GLN A 108 6.36 40.64 -12.48
N GLY A 109 7.55 40.07 -12.45
CA GLY A 109 8.80 40.77 -12.76
C GLY A 109 9.06 41.97 -11.83
N ASP A 110 9.60 43.05 -12.41
CA ASP A 110 9.90 44.30 -11.70
C ASP A 110 8.70 45.30 -11.70
N ASN A 111 7.52 44.89 -12.19
CA ASN A 111 6.45 45.84 -12.60
C ASN A 111 5.67 46.48 -11.45
N PHE A 112 5.92 46.09 -10.20
CA PHE A 112 5.14 46.58 -9.04
C PHE A 112 5.97 47.24 -7.94
N ALA A 113 7.26 47.47 -8.16
CA ALA A 113 8.07 48.20 -7.19
C ALA A 113 7.89 49.73 -7.40
N PHE A 114 6.89 50.30 -6.75
CA PHE A 114 6.76 51.79 -6.71
C PHE A 114 7.38 52.30 -5.42
N ASP A 115 8.59 52.81 -5.50
CA ASP A 115 9.22 53.50 -4.37
C ASP A 115 8.54 54.84 -4.05
N THR A 116 7.85 55.43 -5.04
CA THR A 116 7.18 56.74 -4.87
C THR A 116 5.89 56.81 -5.70
N ILE A 117 4.83 57.38 -5.13
CA ILE A 117 3.61 57.80 -5.82
C ILE A 117 3.50 59.32 -5.73
N GLY A 118 3.48 60.02 -6.89
CA GLY A 118 3.41 61.49 -6.91
C GLY A 118 4.61 62.20 -6.31
N GLY A 119 5.76 61.54 -6.16
CA GLY A 119 6.98 62.07 -5.57
C GLY A 119 7.13 61.87 -4.06
N GLU A 120 6.16 61.23 -3.40
CA GLU A 120 6.24 60.81 -2.01
C GLU A 120 6.52 59.31 -1.88
N TYR A 121 7.23 58.90 -0.83
CA TYR A 121 7.49 57.49 -0.54
C TYR A 121 6.17 56.74 -0.33
N ALA A 122 5.94 55.69 -1.13
CA ALA A 122 4.80 54.81 -0.98
C ALA A 122 5.19 53.59 -0.12
N GLN A 123 4.38 53.33 0.90
CA GLN A 123 4.50 52.10 1.69
C GLN A 123 3.44 51.12 1.22
N GLU A 124 3.88 49.94 0.83
CA GLU A 124 2.98 48.85 0.43
C GLU A 124 2.48 48.14 1.69
N GLU A 125 1.14 48.06 1.87
CA GLU A 125 0.53 47.24 2.90
C GLU A 125 -0.13 46.04 2.23
N PRO A 126 0.26 44.78 2.56
CA PRO A 126 -0.36 43.60 2.01
C PRO A 126 -1.80 43.46 2.51
N VAL A 127 -2.76 43.50 1.59
CA VAL A 127 -4.18 43.22 1.88
C VAL A 127 -4.47 41.78 1.53
N SER A 128 -4.55 40.92 2.54
CA SER A 128 -5.00 39.54 2.36
C SER A 128 -6.53 39.49 2.24
N LEU A 129 -7.04 39.07 1.09
CA LEU A 129 -8.47 38.92 0.86
C LEU A 129 -9.03 37.56 1.34
N ASN A 130 -8.20 36.67 1.89
CA ASN A 130 -8.56 35.28 2.26
C ASN A 130 -9.30 34.51 1.15
N MET A 131 -9.03 34.84 -0.11
CA MET A 131 -9.63 34.20 -1.28
C MET A 131 -8.52 33.78 -2.24
N ALA A 132 -8.17 32.49 -2.25
CA ALA A 132 -7.23 31.97 -3.23
C ALA A 132 -7.86 31.99 -4.64
N LYS A 133 -7.11 32.47 -5.62
CA LYS A 133 -7.54 32.55 -7.05
C LYS A 133 -7.64 31.16 -7.70
N ALA A 134 -6.84 30.23 -7.23
CA ALA A 134 -6.84 28.81 -7.57
C ALA A 134 -6.53 28.01 -6.31
N PRO A 135 -6.77 26.68 -6.27
CA PRO A 135 -6.36 25.84 -5.15
C PRO A 135 -4.89 26.00 -4.74
N VAL A 136 -3.99 26.23 -5.71
CA VAL A 136 -2.59 26.65 -5.48
C VAL A 136 -2.23 27.74 -6.49
N SER A 137 -1.72 28.87 -6.01
CA SER A 137 -1.23 29.99 -6.86
C SER A 137 0.20 30.35 -6.46
N VAL A 138 1.11 30.42 -7.43
CA VAL A 138 2.50 30.84 -7.22
C VAL A 138 2.72 32.18 -7.91
N SER A 139 2.98 33.22 -7.15
CA SER A 139 3.38 34.54 -7.65
C SER A 139 4.89 34.70 -7.55
N ILE A 140 5.50 35.20 -8.62
CA ILE A 140 6.95 35.37 -8.73
C ILE A 140 7.26 36.83 -9.02
N SER A 141 7.90 37.51 -8.09
CA SER A 141 8.34 38.91 -8.19
C SER A 141 9.86 39.02 -8.10
N ILE A 142 10.38 40.22 -8.40
CA ILE A 142 11.79 40.57 -8.23
C ILE A 142 11.88 41.63 -7.17
N GLU A 143 12.53 41.27 -6.04
CA GLU A 143 12.80 42.18 -4.95
C GLU A 143 14.31 42.26 -4.67
N LYS A 144 14.86 43.49 -4.63
CA LYS A 144 16.29 43.69 -4.34
C LYS A 144 17.22 42.77 -5.13
N ASN A 145 16.92 42.57 -6.41
CA ASN A 145 17.66 41.71 -7.33
C ASN A 145 17.61 40.19 -6.98
N ARG A 146 16.57 39.76 -6.27
CA ARG A 146 16.27 38.35 -5.96
C ARG A 146 14.88 37.99 -6.43
N PHE A 147 14.66 36.76 -6.83
CA PHE A 147 13.32 36.25 -7.09
C PHE A 147 12.66 35.86 -5.77
N VAL A 148 11.45 36.33 -5.58
CA VAL A 148 10.61 36.00 -4.43
C VAL A 148 9.43 35.19 -4.92
N PHE A 149 9.20 34.03 -4.27
CA PHE A 149 8.08 33.16 -4.55
C PHE A 149 7.07 33.30 -3.43
N GLU A 150 5.87 33.72 -3.74
CA GLU A 150 4.73 33.77 -2.83
C GLU A 150 3.74 32.69 -3.24
N ILE A 151 3.39 31.78 -2.32
CA ILE A 151 2.48 30.68 -2.61
C ILE A 151 1.22 30.85 -1.76
N GLU A 152 0.10 31.11 -2.43
CA GLU A 152 -1.24 31.09 -1.85
C GLU A 152 -1.88 29.72 -2.10
N TYR A 153 -2.48 29.13 -1.06
CA TYR A 153 -3.12 27.82 -1.20
C TYR A 153 -4.36 27.65 -0.33
N ARG A 154 -5.20 26.73 -0.68
CA ARG A 154 -6.38 26.33 0.10
C ARG A 154 -5.95 25.38 1.23
N GLY A 155 -6.01 25.84 2.47
CA GLY A 155 -5.64 25.06 3.67
C GLY A 155 -6.61 23.91 4.00
N ASP A 156 -7.80 23.87 3.38
CA ASP A 156 -8.73 22.73 3.44
C ASP A 156 -8.36 21.60 2.47
N MET A 157 -7.53 21.87 1.46
CA MET A 157 -7.08 20.89 0.45
C MET A 157 -5.64 20.44 0.64
N TYR A 158 -4.76 21.33 1.09
CA TYR A 158 -3.32 21.07 1.16
C TYR A 158 -2.77 21.35 2.56
N HIS A 159 -1.91 20.46 3.04
CA HIS A 159 -1.12 20.69 4.25
C HIS A 159 0.05 21.64 3.96
N GLU A 160 0.40 22.48 4.92
CA GLU A 160 1.52 23.43 4.81
C GLU A 160 2.83 22.72 4.41
N GLU A 161 3.08 21.54 4.95
CA GLU A 161 4.27 20.75 4.63
C GLU A 161 4.34 20.37 3.14
N THR A 162 3.22 20.02 2.52
CA THR A 162 3.14 19.73 1.08
C THR A 162 3.52 20.97 0.26
N ILE A 163 3.04 22.14 0.68
CA ILE A 163 3.33 23.42 -0.01
C ILE A 163 4.79 23.83 0.17
N ARG A 164 5.37 23.58 1.35
CA ARG A 164 6.80 23.84 1.59
C ARG A 164 7.66 22.98 0.65
N TYR A 165 7.38 21.67 0.55
CA TYR A 165 8.08 20.81 -0.40
C TYR A 165 7.87 21.23 -1.86
N LEU A 166 6.68 21.73 -2.21
CA LEU A 166 6.42 22.28 -3.56
C LEU A 166 7.32 23.48 -3.85
N ALA A 167 7.48 24.40 -2.88
CA ALA A 167 8.35 25.56 -3.01
C ALA A 167 9.82 25.15 -3.20
N ASP A 168 10.33 24.29 -2.33
CA ASP A 168 11.72 23.81 -2.37
C ASP A 168 12.00 23.06 -3.68
N ASN A 169 11.04 22.28 -4.17
CA ASN A 169 11.16 21.54 -5.41
C ASN A 169 10.99 22.40 -6.67
N LEU A 170 10.27 23.50 -6.59
CA LEU A 170 10.24 24.51 -7.64
C LEU A 170 11.61 25.19 -7.81
N GLU A 171 12.28 25.53 -6.69
CA GLU A 171 13.64 26.04 -6.70
C GLU A 171 14.62 24.99 -7.27
N THR A 172 14.53 23.74 -6.81
CA THR A 172 15.36 22.62 -7.30
C THR A 172 15.19 22.42 -8.81
N THR A 173 13.96 22.49 -9.31
CA THR A 173 13.66 22.35 -10.76
C THR A 173 14.24 23.53 -11.53
N ALA A 174 14.08 24.76 -11.04
CA ALA A 174 14.64 25.95 -11.67
C ALA A 174 16.18 25.88 -11.74
N GLU A 175 16.84 25.44 -10.66
CA GLU A 175 18.29 25.21 -10.67
C GLU A 175 18.71 24.12 -11.65
N GLY A 176 17.95 23.01 -11.73
CA GLY A 176 18.22 21.93 -12.67
C GLY A 176 18.18 22.42 -14.13
N ILE A 177 17.17 23.22 -14.48
CA ILE A 177 17.07 23.84 -15.80
C ILE A 177 18.28 24.78 -16.06
N LEU A 178 18.69 25.58 -15.09
CA LEU A 178 19.86 26.47 -15.21
C LEU A 178 21.17 25.70 -15.45
N ARG A 179 21.27 24.48 -14.92
CA ARG A 179 22.40 23.55 -15.14
C ARG A 179 22.26 22.78 -16.45
N GLU A 180 21.26 23.06 -17.25
CA GLU A 180 20.95 22.39 -18.53
C GLU A 180 20.65 20.87 -18.34
N CYS A 181 20.14 20.48 -17.16
CA CYS A 181 19.68 19.11 -16.91
C CYS A 181 18.38 18.83 -17.69
N ASP A 182 18.26 17.66 -18.26
CA ASP A 182 16.99 17.24 -18.82
C ASP A 182 15.93 17.03 -17.71
N PRO A 183 14.65 17.29 -17.98
CA PRO A 183 13.61 17.15 -16.95
C PRO A 183 13.58 15.78 -16.29
N ALA A 184 13.91 14.71 -17.00
CA ALA A 184 14.00 13.35 -16.46
C ALA A 184 15.07 13.22 -15.37
N ASP A 185 16.20 13.96 -15.48
CA ASP A 185 17.34 13.88 -14.57
C ASP A 185 17.21 14.79 -13.33
N ILE A 186 16.23 15.71 -13.33
CA ILE A 186 15.97 16.60 -12.18
C ILE A 186 15.30 15.77 -11.08
N ARG A 187 16.01 15.54 -9.98
CA ARG A 187 15.49 14.83 -8.80
C ARG A 187 14.82 15.82 -7.86
N LEU A 188 13.57 15.51 -7.48
CA LEU A 188 12.88 16.28 -6.46
C LEU A 188 13.52 16.06 -5.08
N MET A 189 13.54 17.10 -4.25
CA MET A 189 14.07 17.02 -2.89
C MET A 189 13.11 16.24 -1.98
N PHE A 190 13.67 15.39 -1.14
CA PHE A 190 12.99 14.63 -0.10
C PHE A 190 13.84 14.65 1.19
N GLU A 191 13.21 15.02 2.32
CA GLU A 191 13.81 14.85 3.64
C GLU A 191 13.34 13.56 4.30
N GLU A 192 14.27 12.74 4.76
CA GLU A 192 13.94 11.53 5.51
C GLU A 192 13.69 11.84 6.98
N LYS A 193 12.44 11.69 7.43
CA LYS A 193 12.05 11.98 8.82
C LYS A 193 12.03 10.76 9.76
N THR A 194 12.26 9.54 9.27
CA THR A 194 12.06 8.34 10.09
C THR A 194 13.21 7.36 10.01
N GLN A 195 13.95 7.22 11.11
CA GLN A 195 14.64 5.98 11.43
C GLN A 195 13.61 4.97 11.96
N MET A 196 13.60 3.75 11.44
CA MET A 196 12.86 2.66 12.08
C MET A 196 13.57 2.27 13.38
N GLU A 197 12.83 2.22 14.47
CA GLU A 197 13.28 1.47 15.64
C GLU A 197 13.14 -0.02 15.30
N ASP A 198 14.28 -0.69 15.09
CA ASP A 198 14.34 -2.13 14.93
C ASP A 198 14.20 -2.76 16.33
N ILE A 199 13.02 -3.25 16.67
CA ILE A 199 12.81 -3.98 17.92
C ILE A 199 12.36 -5.40 17.56
N PRO A 200 13.28 -6.35 17.41
CA PRO A 200 12.92 -7.75 17.29
C PRO A 200 12.62 -8.29 18.68
N GLU A 201 11.34 -8.40 19.03
CA GLU A 201 10.94 -8.98 20.30
C GLU A 201 11.25 -10.48 20.34
N HIS A 202 11.20 -11.15 19.18
CA HIS A 202 11.38 -12.60 19.03
C HIS A 202 12.40 -12.95 17.94
N ALA A 203 13.49 -12.19 17.82
CA ALA A 203 14.54 -12.49 16.84
C ALA A 203 15.06 -13.94 16.98
N GLY A 204 15.06 -14.66 15.86
CA GLY A 204 15.50 -16.05 15.82
C GLY A 204 14.43 -17.09 16.14
N LYS A 205 13.23 -16.70 16.55
CA LYS A 205 12.08 -17.61 16.74
C LYS A 205 11.26 -17.76 15.44
N THR A 206 10.38 -18.75 15.46
CA THR A 206 9.37 -19.01 14.44
C THR A 206 7.97 -18.98 15.07
N PHE A 207 6.92 -19.05 14.25
CA PHE A 207 5.56 -19.22 14.74
C PHE A 207 5.43 -20.46 15.65
N ILE A 208 6.11 -21.56 15.31
CA ILE A 208 6.04 -22.82 16.07
C ILE A 208 6.59 -22.65 17.50
N ASP A 209 7.64 -21.86 17.67
CA ASP A 209 8.19 -21.59 19.01
C ASP A 209 7.18 -20.87 19.87
N LEU A 210 6.51 -19.82 19.34
CA LEU A 210 5.50 -19.06 20.07
C LEU A 210 4.23 -19.89 20.34
N PHE A 211 3.81 -20.70 19.37
CA PHE A 211 2.67 -21.60 19.55
C PHE A 211 2.93 -22.61 20.68
N LYS A 212 4.11 -23.26 20.70
CA LYS A 212 4.49 -24.21 21.75
C LYS A 212 4.54 -23.54 23.14
N GLU A 213 5.00 -22.30 23.23
CA GLU A 213 4.95 -21.54 24.47
C GLU A 213 3.51 -21.36 24.99
N MET A 214 2.57 -21.04 24.07
CA MET A 214 1.15 -20.90 24.44
C MET A 214 0.50 -22.24 24.77
N ALA A 215 0.82 -23.31 24.04
CA ALA A 215 0.34 -24.67 24.34
C ALA A 215 0.81 -25.16 25.72
N ALA A 216 2.04 -24.85 26.11
CA ALA A 216 2.55 -25.15 27.44
C ALA A 216 1.91 -24.27 28.53
N ARG A 217 1.61 -23.01 28.23
CA ARG A 217 1.06 -22.05 29.20
C ARG A 217 -0.44 -22.21 29.42
N TYR A 218 -1.18 -22.55 28.37
CA TYR A 218 -2.65 -22.61 28.35
C TYR A 218 -3.18 -23.95 27.79
N PRO A 219 -2.70 -25.11 28.22
CA PRO A 219 -2.96 -26.41 27.58
C PRO A 219 -4.45 -26.74 27.44
N ASP A 220 -5.26 -26.40 28.42
CA ASP A 220 -6.66 -26.80 28.52
C ASP A 220 -7.63 -25.72 27.99
N ARG A 221 -7.10 -24.57 27.48
CA ARG A 221 -7.95 -23.56 26.82
C ARG A 221 -8.24 -23.96 25.39
N PRO A 222 -9.43 -23.61 24.84
CA PRO A 222 -9.69 -23.74 23.41
C PRO A 222 -8.65 -22.96 22.59
N ALA A 223 -8.04 -23.60 21.62
CA ALA A 223 -7.14 -22.99 20.64
C ALA A 223 -7.87 -22.66 19.34
N VAL A 224 -8.64 -23.62 18.84
CA VAL A 224 -9.42 -23.43 17.60
C VAL A 224 -10.82 -23.98 17.80
N ARG A 225 -11.79 -23.30 17.22
CA ARG A 225 -13.22 -23.60 17.33
C ARG A 225 -13.90 -23.49 15.99
N ASP A 226 -14.84 -24.38 15.72
CA ASP A 226 -15.86 -24.27 14.67
C ASP A 226 -17.23 -24.72 15.21
N ASP A 227 -18.25 -24.86 14.35
CA ASP A 227 -19.57 -25.31 14.77
C ASP A 227 -19.61 -26.78 15.21
N SER A 228 -18.60 -27.58 14.90
CA SER A 228 -18.49 -29.00 15.32
C SER A 228 -17.88 -29.16 16.73
N GLY A 229 -17.27 -28.12 17.29
CA GLY A 229 -16.63 -28.12 18.61
C GLY A 229 -15.26 -27.47 18.62
N ASP A 230 -14.51 -27.76 19.67
CA ASP A 230 -13.21 -27.14 19.96
C ASP A 230 -12.08 -28.17 19.88
N PHE A 231 -10.87 -27.68 19.58
CA PHE A 231 -9.63 -28.31 20.00
C PHE A 231 -8.93 -27.39 21.01
N THR A 232 -8.51 -27.95 22.14
CA THR A 232 -7.66 -27.25 23.12
C THR A 232 -6.24 -27.06 22.57
N TYR A 233 -5.46 -26.18 23.19
CA TYR A 233 -4.04 -26.02 22.84
C TYR A 233 -3.26 -27.32 22.95
N ARG A 234 -3.53 -28.14 23.98
CA ARG A 234 -2.93 -29.47 24.18
C ARG A 234 -3.29 -30.44 23.04
N GLU A 235 -4.57 -30.49 22.66
CA GLU A 235 -5.04 -31.38 21.59
C GLU A 235 -4.45 -30.95 20.25
N LEU A 236 -4.50 -29.64 19.94
CA LEU A 236 -3.91 -29.11 18.72
C LEU A 236 -2.40 -29.39 18.64
N ASP A 237 -1.67 -29.20 19.75
CA ASP A 237 -0.23 -29.47 19.84
C ASP A 237 0.06 -30.96 19.55
N ARG A 238 -0.65 -31.87 20.23
CA ARG A 238 -0.50 -33.33 20.06
C ARG A 238 -0.88 -33.80 18.65
N MET A 239 -2.03 -33.38 18.13
CA MET A 239 -2.48 -33.76 16.78
C MET A 239 -1.53 -33.24 15.70
N SER A 240 -1.02 -32.02 15.85
CA SER A 240 -0.05 -31.48 14.90
C SER A 240 1.34 -32.14 15.04
N ASP A 241 1.73 -32.63 16.22
CA ASP A 241 2.93 -33.48 16.38
C ASP A 241 2.77 -34.82 15.67
N TYR A 242 1.58 -35.45 15.74
CA TYR A 242 1.27 -36.66 14.98
C TYR A 242 1.43 -36.45 13.46
N ILE A 243 0.83 -35.38 12.93
CA ILE A 243 0.98 -35.01 11.50
C ILE A 243 2.45 -34.78 11.15
N ALA A 244 3.19 -34.04 11.99
CA ALA A 244 4.59 -33.75 11.75
C ALA A 244 5.43 -35.03 11.70
N GLN A 245 5.19 -35.98 12.61
CA GLN A 245 5.90 -37.27 12.60
C GLN A 245 5.56 -38.07 11.33
N LYS A 246 4.28 -38.18 10.94
CA LYS A 246 3.86 -38.86 9.69
C LYS A 246 4.52 -38.26 8.45
N LEU A 247 4.61 -36.94 8.39
CA LEU A 247 5.30 -36.23 7.30
C LEU A 247 6.79 -36.55 7.29
N THR A 248 7.45 -36.51 8.45
CA THR A 248 8.89 -36.77 8.58
C THR A 248 9.23 -38.23 8.24
N GLU A 249 8.39 -39.22 8.63
CA GLU A 249 8.51 -40.62 8.23
C GLU A 249 8.47 -40.81 6.70
N ASN A 250 7.75 -39.92 5.99
CA ASN A 250 7.72 -39.87 4.53
C ASN A 250 8.88 -39.05 3.92
N GLY A 251 9.89 -38.66 4.72
CA GLY A 251 11.06 -37.90 4.27
C GLY A 251 10.79 -36.41 4.04
N PHE A 252 9.70 -35.87 4.60
CA PHE A 252 9.36 -34.46 4.52
C PHE A 252 10.18 -33.63 5.52
N GLY A 253 10.54 -32.39 5.13
CA GLY A 253 11.33 -31.50 5.98
C GLY A 253 11.48 -30.09 5.41
N PRO A 254 12.47 -29.33 5.88
CA PRO A 254 12.70 -27.95 5.47
C PRO A 254 12.75 -27.75 3.95
N GLU A 255 12.20 -26.65 3.48
CA GLU A 255 12.14 -26.24 2.07
C GLU A 255 11.24 -27.13 1.17
N GLN A 256 10.55 -28.11 1.75
CA GLN A 256 9.59 -28.91 1.01
C GLN A 256 8.17 -28.38 1.22
N ALA A 257 7.31 -28.57 0.22
CA ALA A 257 5.92 -28.18 0.25
C ALA A 257 4.99 -29.37 0.48
N ALA A 258 3.93 -29.18 1.30
CA ALA A 258 2.82 -30.13 1.45
C ALA A 258 1.50 -29.43 1.11
N GLY A 259 0.66 -30.09 0.29
CA GLY A 259 -0.67 -29.58 -0.03
C GLY A 259 -1.63 -29.81 1.14
N ILE A 260 -2.57 -28.88 1.34
CA ILE A 260 -3.68 -29.03 2.29
C ILE A 260 -4.98 -28.81 1.53
N LEU A 261 -5.75 -29.85 1.32
CA LEU A 261 -7.07 -29.82 0.70
C LEU A 261 -8.14 -30.04 1.76
N CYS A 262 -8.58 -28.97 2.37
CA CYS A 262 -9.49 -28.98 3.50
C CYS A 262 -10.54 -27.88 3.32
N GLY A 263 -11.77 -28.14 3.73
CA GLY A 263 -12.79 -27.11 3.85
C GLY A 263 -12.54 -26.21 5.05
N ARG A 264 -13.52 -25.34 5.35
CA ARG A 264 -13.45 -24.44 6.49
C ARG A 264 -13.80 -25.16 7.79
N THR A 265 -12.84 -25.88 8.31
CA THR A 265 -12.96 -26.66 9.55
C THR A 265 -11.71 -26.51 10.41
N LYS A 266 -11.82 -26.84 11.69
CA LYS A 266 -10.70 -26.75 12.66
C LYS A 266 -9.53 -27.69 12.35
N GLU A 267 -9.77 -28.78 11.59
CA GLU A 267 -8.75 -29.74 11.12
C GLU A 267 -7.70 -29.05 10.21
N TYR A 268 -8.09 -27.99 9.50
CA TYR A 268 -7.13 -27.18 8.73
C TYR A 268 -6.00 -26.64 9.63
N THR A 269 -6.33 -26.25 10.88
CA THR A 269 -5.33 -25.75 11.83
C THR A 269 -4.35 -26.84 12.24
N VAL A 270 -4.83 -28.06 12.46
CA VAL A 270 -3.97 -29.22 12.73
C VAL A 270 -3.01 -29.48 11.57
N ALA A 271 -3.52 -29.38 10.34
CA ALA A 271 -2.74 -29.64 9.13
C ALA A 271 -1.60 -28.62 8.95
N TYR A 272 -1.87 -27.30 8.94
CA TYR A 272 -0.80 -26.34 8.70
C TYR A 272 0.22 -26.25 9.84
N VAL A 273 -0.23 -26.37 11.10
CA VAL A 273 0.69 -26.43 12.24
C VAL A 273 1.58 -27.68 12.16
N GLY A 274 1.02 -28.83 11.79
CA GLY A 274 1.77 -30.08 11.61
C GLY A 274 2.81 -30.00 10.49
N VAL A 275 2.46 -29.41 9.34
CA VAL A 275 3.40 -29.17 8.24
C VAL A 275 4.56 -28.29 8.68
N MET A 276 4.25 -27.20 9.40
CA MET A 276 5.27 -26.27 9.88
C MET A 276 6.14 -26.90 10.98
N LYS A 277 5.59 -27.75 11.88
CA LYS A 277 6.35 -28.51 12.88
C LYS A 277 7.31 -29.52 12.24
N ALA A 278 6.94 -30.07 11.08
CA ALA A 278 7.83 -30.93 10.28
C ALA A 278 8.92 -30.13 9.53
N GLY A 279 8.95 -28.80 9.68
CA GLY A 279 9.94 -27.90 9.11
C GLY A 279 9.64 -27.41 7.69
N GLY A 280 8.56 -27.87 7.04
CA GLY A 280 8.23 -27.51 5.66
C GLY A 280 7.15 -26.43 5.54
N ALA A 281 6.75 -26.13 4.30
CA ALA A 281 5.77 -25.12 3.93
C ALA A 281 4.44 -25.73 3.52
N TYR A 282 3.33 -25.14 3.97
CA TYR A 282 2.02 -25.57 3.49
C TYR A 282 1.60 -24.83 2.21
N VAL A 283 0.84 -25.52 1.37
CA VAL A 283 0.19 -24.98 0.16
C VAL A 283 -1.31 -25.20 0.31
N PRO A 284 -2.11 -24.14 0.54
CA PRO A 284 -3.55 -24.27 0.68
C PRO A 284 -4.20 -24.54 -0.68
N LEU A 285 -5.12 -25.50 -0.72
CA LEU A 285 -5.89 -25.89 -1.89
C LEU A 285 -7.38 -25.77 -1.58
N ASP A 286 -8.11 -25.07 -2.44
CA ASP A 286 -9.55 -24.87 -2.28
C ASP A 286 -10.31 -26.02 -2.96
N PRO A 287 -11.20 -26.72 -2.25
CA PRO A 287 -12.02 -27.78 -2.87
C PRO A 287 -12.95 -27.27 -3.99
N GLU A 288 -13.25 -25.97 -4.02
CA GLU A 288 -14.04 -25.34 -5.10
C GLU A 288 -13.21 -25.06 -6.36
N TYR A 289 -11.88 -25.23 -6.32
CA TYR A 289 -11.06 -25.03 -7.51
C TYR A 289 -11.28 -26.14 -8.54
N PRO A 290 -11.24 -25.82 -9.85
CA PRO A 290 -11.19 -26.85 -10.88
C PRO A 290 -10.02 -27.83 -10.63
N GLN A 291 -10.25 -29.12 -10.86
CA GLN A 291 -9.24 -30.16 -10.66
C GLN A 291 -7.90 -29.83 -11.35
N SER A 292 -7.95 -29.28 -12.57
CA SER A 292 -6.75 -28.87 -13.31
C SER A 292 -5.92 -27.79 -12.60
N ARG A 293 -6.57 -26.94 -11.78
CA ARG A 293 -5.87 -25.95 -10.97
C ARG A 293 -5.21 -26.57 -9.76
N ILE A 294 -5.89 -27.50 -9.08
CA ILE A 294 -5.33 -28.26 -7.95
C ILE A 294 -4.12 -29.07 -8.43
N GLU A 295 -4.26 -29.78 -9.55
CA GLU A 295 -3.17 -30.56 -10.18
C GLU A 295 -1.97 -29.65 -10.51
N TYR A 296 -2.22 -28.49 -11.12
CA TYR A 296 -1.17 -27.53 -11.43
C TYR A 296 -0.43 -27.08 -10.16
N MET A 297 -1.15 -26.69 -9.10
CA MET A 297 -0.55 -26.19 -7.87
C MET A 297 0.29 -27.26 -7.16
N LEU A 298 -0.20 -28.50 -7.08
CA LEU A 298 0.54 -29.62 -6.50
C LEU A 298 1.81 -29.94 -7.28
N LYS A 299 1.72 -29.95 -8.62
CA LYS A 299 2.86 -30.22 -9.48
C LYS A 299 3.90 -29.11 -9.47
N ASP A 300 3.46 -27.85 -9.56
CA ASP A 300 4.33 -26.67 -9.59
C ASP A 300 5.06 -26.50 -8.25
N SER A 301 4.37 -26.66 -7.12
CA SER A 301 4.95 -26.60 -5.77
C SER A 301 5.89 -27.77 -5.44
N GLY A 302 5.84 -28.85 -6.24
CA GLY A 302 6.59 -30.08 -5.97
C GLY A 302 6.10 -30.84 -4.72
N ALA A 303 4.87 -30.58 -4.28
CA ALA A 303 4.29 -31.23 -3.11
C ALA A 303 4.16 -32.72 -3.34
N ARG A 304 4.81 -33.54 -2.48
CA ARG A 304 4.74 -34.99 -2.48
C ARG A 304 3.90 -35.55 -1.34
N ASN A 305 3.44 -34.69 -0.46
CA ASN A 305 2.52 -35.02 0.63
C ASN A 305 1.29 -34.12 0.51
N LEU A 306 0.12 -34.72 0.69
CA LEU A 306 -1.18 -34.05 0.63
C LEU A 306 -1.99 -34.43 1.86
N LEU A 307 -2.38 -33.45 2.64
CA LEU A 307 -3.29 -33.59 3.76
C LEU A 307 -4.71 -33.28 3.26
N VAL A 308 -5.66 -34.19 3.49
CA VAL A 308 -6.99 -34.06 2.91
C VAL A 308 -8.07 -34.54 3.88
N ILE A 309 -9.22 -33.88 3.89
CA ILE A 309 -10.44 -34.39 4.50
C ILE A 309 -11.07 -35.41 3.55
N ASP A 310 -11.53 -36.52 4.06
CA ASP A 310 -12.01 -37.68 3.28
C ASP A 310 -13.09 -37.34 2.24
N GLN A 311 -13.97 -36.39 2.56
CA GLN A 311 -15.00 -35.92 1.61
C GLN A 311 -14.44 -35.33 0.31
N TYR A 312 -13.17 -34.95 0.26
CA TYR A 312 -12.51 -34.36 -0.92
C TYR A 312 -11.48 -35.28 -1.57
N GLN A 313 -11.31 -36.52 -1.10
CA GLN A 313 -10.35 -37.48 -1.67
C GLN A 313 -10.60 -37.73 -3.15
N ASN A 314 -11.86 -37.74 -3.58
CA ASN A 314 -12.23 -37.91 -4.98
C ASN A 314 -11.72 -36.82 -5.92
N LEU A 315 -11.42 -35.61 -5.38
CA LEU A 315 -10.86 -34.51 -6.18
C LEU A 315 -9.38 -34.70 -6.51
N VAL A 316 -8.71 -35.66 -5.85
CA VAL A 316 -7.26 -35.86 -5.91
C VAL A 316 -6.88 -37.30 -6.28
N GLU A 317 -7.78 -38.09 -6.90
CA GLU A 317 -7.50 -39.43 -7.39
C GLU A 317 -6.34 -39.50 -8.41
N PHE A 318 -6.03 -38.37 -9.08
CA PHE A 318 -4.90 -38.25 -9.99
C PHE A 318 -3.54 -38.10 -9.25
N TYR A 319 -3.55 -37.86 -7.96
CA TYR A 319 -2.34 -37.58 -7.19
C TYR A 319 -1.61 -38.86 -6.81
N ASP A 320 -0.34 -38.96 -7.18
CA ASP A 320 0.53 -40.13 -6.99
C ASP A 320 1.46 -40.04 -5.77
N GLY A 321 1.33 -38.98 -4.98
CA GLY A 321 2.10 -38.76 -3.73
C GLY A 321 1.44 -39.39 -2.50
N ASN A 322 2.01 -39.09 -1.34
CA ASN A 322 1.48 -39.58 -0.06
C ASN A 322 0.24 -38.76 0.35
N VAL A 323 -0.84 -39.44 0.64
CA VAL A 323 -2.10 -38.85 1.12
C VAL A 323 -2.27 -39.15 2.61
N ILE A 324 -2.52 -38.12 3.41
CA ILE A 324 -2.78 -38.22 4.84
C ILE A 324 -4.22 -37.73 5.10
N SER A 325 -5.09 -38.64 5.60
CA SER A 325 -6.44 -38.23 6.03
C SER A 325 -6.39 -37.39 7.29
N LEU A 326 -7.13 -36.28 7.30
CA LEU A 326 -7.27 -35.42 8.48
C LEU A 326 -8.40 -35.91 9.40
N ASP A 327 -9.38 -36.63 8.88
CA ASP A 327 -10.53 -37.13 9.67
C ASP A 327 -10.15 -38.16 10.71
N SER A 328 -9.10 -38.94 10.45
CA SER A 328 -8.63 -40.00 11.39
C SER A 328 -7.69 -39.44 12.48
N VAL A 329 -7.16 -38.22 12.33
CA VAL A 329 -6.14 -37.69 13.23
C VAL A 329 -6.59 -37.55 14.69
N PRO A 330 -7.80 -37.08 15.02
CA PRO A 330 -8.24 -37.02 16.41
C PRO A 330 -8.15 -38.35 17.15
N ASP A 331 -8.61 -39.42 16.53
CA ASP A 331 -8.61 -40.78 17.12
C ASP A 331 -7.20 -41.38 17.17
N GLU A 332 -6.42 -41.26 16.07
CA GLU A 332 -5.06 -41.79 15.96
C GLU A 332 -4.07 -41.06 16.88
N ALA A 333 -4.34 -39.80 17.20
CA ALA A 333 -3.50 -39.00 18.07
C ALA A 333 -3.94 -39.04 19.55
N GLU A 334 -5.01 -39.76 19.95
CA GLU A 334 -5.55 -39.69 21.31
C GLU A 334 -4.49 -40.00 22.39
N ASP A 335 -3.72 -41.09 22.18
CA ASP A 335 -2.64 -41.52 23.08
C ASP A 335 -1.25 -41.37 22.44
N PHE A 336 -1.14 -40.48 21.43
CA PHE A 336 0.12 -40.29 20.70
C PHE A 336 1.17 -39.56 21.54
N GLU A 337 2.36 -40.13 21.58
CA GLU A 337 3.58 -39.53 22.09
C GLU A 337 4.64 -39.46 20.97
N LEU A 338 5.29 -38.34 20.84
CA LEU A 338 6.33 -38.11 19.83
C LEU A 338 7.51 -39.06 20.04
N SER A 339 7.83 -39.86 19.04
CA SER A 339 8.87 -40.90 19.16
C SER A 339 10.29 -40.40 18.94
N ALA A 340 10.45 -39.21 18.33
CA ALA A 340 11.73 -38.56 18.06
C ALA A 340 11.57 -37.05 18.05
N GLU A 341 12.65 -36.32 18.33
CA GLU A 341 12.66 -34.86 18.26
C GLU A 341 12.48 -34.40 16.79
N LEU A 342 11.51 -33.52 16.56
CA LEU A 342 11.27 -32.93 15.26
C LEU A 342 12.33 -31.86 14.93
N ILE A 343 12.62 -31.72 13.64
CA ILE A 343 13.52 -30.67 13.16
C ILE A 343 12.80 -29.33 13.30
N SER A 344 13.26 -28.47 14.21
CA SER A 344 12.72 -27.11 14.34
C SER A 344 13.02 -26.28 13.08
N PRO A 345 12.01 -25.64 12.46
CA PRO A 345 12.25 -24.73 11.35
C PRO A 345 13.09 -23.54 11.78
N LYS A 346 13.87 -23.00 10.84
CA LYS A 346 14.63 -21.76 11.03
C LYS A 346 13.83 -20.57 10.50
N PRO A 347 14.11 -19.34 10.96
CA PRO A 347 13.45 -18.13 10.46
C PRO A 347 13.48 -17.95 8.93
N GLU A 348 14.54 -18.44 8.28
CA GLU A 348 14.73 -18.35 6.83
C GLU A 348 14.04 -19.48 6.06
N ASN A 349 13.55 -20.53 6.73
CA ASN A 349 12.82 -21.59 6.04
C ASN A 349 11.46 -21.12 5.57
N LEU A 350 10.93 -21.76 4.51
CA LEU A 350 9.60 -21.50 4.01
C LEU A 350 8.54 -21.89 5.04
N ALA A 351 7.60 -20.99 5.29
CA ALA A 351 6.43 -21.21 6.14
C ALA A 351 5.21 -21.62 5.32
N TYR A 352 4.97 -20.93 4.19
CA TYR A 352 3.88 -21.25 3.28
C TYR A 352 4.13 -20.73 1.86
N MET A 353 3.31 -21.28 0.94
CA MET A 353 3.27 -20.80 -0.45
C MET A 353 1.82 -20.63 -0.87
N ILE A 354 1.39 -19.39 -1.10
CA ILE A 354 0.03 -19.08 -1.58
C ILE A 354 0.09 -18.71 -3.06
N TYR A 355 -0.83 -19.30 -3.84
CA TYR A 355 -0.93 -19.08 -5.27
C TYR A 355 -1.88 -17.94 -5.61
N THR A 356 -1.34 -16.90 -6.22
CA THR A 356 -2.09 -15.72 -6.69
C THR A 356 -2.30 -15.76 -8.21
N SER A 357 -3.26 -14.99 -8.72
CA SER A 357 -3.50 -14.88 -10.16
C SER A 357 -2.29 -14.24 -10.85
N GLY A 358 -1.76 -14.91 -11.86
CA GLY A 358 -0.67 -14.38 -12.69
C GLY A 358 -1.20 -13.62 -13.91
N SER A 359 -0.48 -12.60 -14.36
CA SER A 359 -0.78 -11.86 -15.60
C SER A 359 -0.78 -12.71 -16.86
N THR A 360 -0.15 -13.88 -16.83
CA THR A 360 -0.11 -14.88 -17.91
C THR A 360 -1.26 -15.89 -17.87
N GLY A 361 -2.22 -15.75 -16.93
CA GLY A 361 -3.33 -16.66 -16.71
C GLY A 361 -2.99 -17.90 -15.87
N LYS A 362 -1.72 -18.22 -15.63
CA LYS A 362 -1.32 -19.29 -14.70
C LYS A 362 -1.07 -18.72 -13.31
N PRO A 363 -1.53 -19.39 -12.24
CA PRO A 363 -1.23 -18.99 -10.88
C PRO A 363 0.29 -18.97 -10.60
N LYS A 364 0.75 -18.03 -9.77
CA LYS A 364 2.13 -17.93 -9.29
C LYS A 364 2.18 -18.17 -7.79
N GLY A 365 3.06 -19.05 -7.32
CA GLY A 365 3.27 -19.35 -5.90
C GLY A 365 4.17 -18.29 -5.26
N VAL A 366 3.65 -17.52 -4.30
CA VAL A 366 4.42 -16.56 -3.52
C VAL A 366 5.02 -17.28 -2.31
N MET A 367 6.34 -17.24 -2.18
CA MET A 367 7.09 -17.96 -1.14
C MET A 367 7.33 -17.08 0.08
N ILE A 368 6.73 -17.45 1.22
CA ILE A 368 6.85 -16.71 2.49
C ILE A 368 7.67 -17.52 3.49
N GLU A 369 8.63 -16.85 4.12
CA GLU A 369 9.50 -17.42 5.14
C GLU A 369 8.93 -17.22 6.55
N HIS A 370 9.35 -18.04 7.53
CA HIS A 370 8.92 -17.91 8.92
C HIS A 370 9.19 -16.51 9.49
N ARG A 371 10.33 -15.89 9.13
CA ARG A 371 10.67 -14.53 9.59
C ARG A 371 9.71 -13.46 9.07
N ASN A 372 9.17 -13.64 7.85
CA ASN A 372 8.19 -12.73 7.27
C ASN A 372 6.85 -12.87 8.01
N LEU A 373 6.39 -14.10 8.17
CA LEU A 373 5.17 -14.44 8.90
C LEU A 373 5.23 -13.93 10.34
N LEU A 374 6.35 -14.16 11.04
CA LEU A 374 6.51 -13.75 12.43
C LEU A 374 6.40 -12.24 12.60
N ASN A 375 6.99 -11.44 11.70
CA ASN A 375 6.88 -9.99 11.75
C ASN A 375 5.43 -9.51 11.65
N LEU A 376 4.64 -10.11 10.75
CA LEU A 376 3.22 -9.81 10.61
C LEU A 376 2.45 -10.16 11.90
N ILE A 377 2.65 -11.38 12.42
CA ILE A 377 1.96 -11.88 13.62
C ILE A 377 2.24 -10.97 14.83
N GLU A 378 3.51 -10.63 15.07
CA GLU A 378 3.90 -9.74 16.17
C GLU A 378 3.22 -8.37 16.05
N TYR A 379 3.22 -7.79 14.83
CA TYR A 379 2.55 -6.52 14.60
C TYR A 379 1.04 -6.61 14.89
N ILE A 380 0.35 -7.61 14.36
CA ILE A 380 -1.10 -7.78 14.55
C ILE A 380 -1.42 -8.01 16.04
N THR A 381 -0.70 -8.90 16.70
CA THR A 381 -0.89 -9.21 18.13
C THR A 381 -0.73 -7.95 19.00
N LEU A 382 0.31 -7.15 18.75
CA LEU A 382 0.56 -5.92 19.49
C LEU A 382 -0.46 -4.83 19.17
N SER A 383 -0.73 -4.58 17.89
CA SER A 383 -1.63 -3.49 17.47
C SER A 383 -3.09 -3.71 17.86
N ARG A 384 -3.52 -4.98 17.98
CA ARG A 384 -4.86 -5.36 18.45
C ARG A 384 -4.89 -5.62 19.96
N ASN A 385 -3.73 -5.59 20.64
CA ASN A 385 -3.58 -5.98 22.05
C ASN A 385 -4.25 -7.35 22.30
N THR A 386 -3.99 -8.31 21.40
CA THR A 386 -4.61 -9.64 21.46
C THR A 386 -4.18 -10.36 22.74
N SER A 387 -5.13 -10.92 23.44
CA SER A 387 -4.97 -11.56 24.74
C SER A 387 -5.66 -12.93 24.77
N PRO A 388 -5.40 -13.78 25.78
CA PRO A 388 -6.08 -15.08 25.90
C PRO A 388 -7.61 -15.01 25.98
N ASP A 389 -8.18 -13.84 26.29
CA ASP A 389 -9.63 -13.68 26.39
C ASP A 389 -10.28 -13.25 25.08
N ASP A 390 -9.50 -13.14 24.01
CA ASP A 390 -9.99 -12.78 22.69
C ASP A 390 -10.45 -14.00 21.89
N ILE A 391 -11.46 -13.74 21.02
CA ILE A 391 -11.95 -14.68 20.02
C ILE A 391 -11.77 -14.01 18.66
N VAL A 392 -10.83 -14.51 17.88
CA VAL A 392 -10.52 -14.00 16.54
C VAL A 392 -11.22 -14.85 15.50
N ALA A 393 -12.06 -14.24 14.67
CA ALA A 393 -12.80 -14.97 13.66
C ALA A 393 -12.05 -15.03 12.33
N GLU A 394 -11.89 -16.22 11.79
CA GLU A 394 -11.37 -16.46 10.45
C GLU A 394 -12.48 -16.46 9.42
N PHE A 395 -12.49 -15.45 8.55
CA PHE A 395 -13.49 -15.28 7.48
C PHE A 395 -12.92 -15.59 6.09
N ALA A 396 -11.67 -15.21 5.80
CA ALA A 396 -11.10 -15.33 4.47
C ALA A 396 -11.02 -16.80 4.00
N SER A 397 -10.99 -17.06 2.68
CA SER A 397 -10.62 -18.40 2.20
C SER A 397 -9.16 -18.68 2.58
N PHE A 398 -8.88 -19.88 3.05
CA PHE A 398 -7.52 -20.30 3.41
C PHE A 398 -6.51 -20.21 2.24
N CYS A 399 -7.01 -20.15 1.01
CA CYS A 399 -6.20 -19.94 -0.20
C CYS A 399 -5.89 -18.48 -0.51
N PHE A 400 -6.44 -17.55 0.27
CA PHE A 400 -6.09 -16.13 0.19
C PHE A 400 -5.20 -15.74 1.38
N ASP A 401 -4.21 -14.92 1.12
CA ASP A 401 -3.24 -14.46 2.12
C ASP A 401 -3.87 -13.69 3.29
N ALA A 402 -5.02 -13.04 3.08
CA ALA A 402 -5.77 -12.39 4.15
C ALA A 402 -6.11 -13.34 5.32
N SER A 403 -6.25 -14.67 5.07
CA SER A 403 -6.47 -15.67 6.11
C SER A 403 -5.32 -15.75 7.13
N VAL A 404 -4.12 -15.47 6.68
CA VAL A 404 -2.90 -15.56 7.51
C VAL A 404 -2.97 -14.61 8.72
N ILE A 405 -3.63 -13.45 8.56
CA ILE A 405 -3.81 -12.49 9.67
C ILE A 405 -4.55 -13.13 10.84
N ASP A 406 -5.67 -13.78 10.55
CA ASP A 406 -6.56 -14.31 11.60
C ASP A 406 -6.16 -15.73 12.04
N LEU A 407 -5.49 -16.53 11.18
CA LEU A 407 -5.08 -17.90 11.51
C LEU A 407 -3.96 -17.98 12.56
N PHE A 408 -2.99 -17.07 12.51
CA PHE A 408 -1.75 -17.25 13.28
C PHE A 408 -1.69 -16.39 14.55
N ALA A 409 -2.13 -15.13 14.48
CA ALA A 409 -2.01 -14.19 15.60
C ALA A 409 -2.69 -14.70 16.90
N PRO A 410 -3.92 -15.24 16.90
CA PRO A 410 -4.56 -15.72 18.13
C PRO A 410 -3.77 -16.86 18.78
N LEU A 411 -3.21 -17.78 18.01
CA LEU A 411 -2.48 -18.94 18.53
C LEU A 411 -1.17 -18.57 19.22
N THR A 412 -0.59 -17.42 18.91
CA THR A 412 0.62 -16.91 19.59
C THR A 412 0.31 -16.03 20.80
N ALA A 413 -0.96 -15.71 21.02
CA ALA A 413 -1.43 -14.90 22.14
C ALA A 413 -2.21 -15.71 23.20
N GLY A 414 -2.43 -17.01 22.98
CA GLY A 414 -3.27 -17.86 23.85
C GLY A 414 -4.78 -17.62 23.66
N ALA A 415 -5.18 -16.91 22.58
CA ALA A 415 -6.55 -16.59 22.23
C ALA A 415 -7.23 -17.75 21.46
N VAL A 416 -8.52 -17.60 21.17
CA VAL A 416 -9.29 -18.59 20.42
C VAL A 416 -9.39 -18.17 18.95
N LEU A 417 -8.98 -19.04 18.04
CA LEU A 417 -9.29 -18.94 16.61
C LEU A 417 -10.68 -19.49 16.35
N TYR A 418 -11.61 -18.71 15.81
CA TYR A 418 -12.96 -19.17 15.45
C TYR A 418 -13.13 -19.22 13.92
N ILE A 419 -13.27 -20.42 13.37
CA ILE A 419 -13.46 -20.61 11.92
C ILE A 419 -14.94 -20.43 11.59
N LEU A 420 -15.27 -19.35 10.87
CA LEU A 420 -16.64 -19.09 10.42
C LEU A 420 -17.08 -20.12 9.36
N PRO A 421 -18.29 -20.70 9.48
CA PRO A 421 -18.74 -21.73 8.56
C PRO A 421 -18.96 -21.18 7.14
N GLU A 422 -18.69 -21.99 6.12
CA GLU A 422 -18.87 -21.62 4.71
C GLU A 422 -20.33 -21.19 4.40
N SER A 423 -21.31 -21.80 5.07
CA SER A 423 -22.74 -21.55 4.83
C SER A 423 -23.18 -20.09 5.04
N ILE A 424 -22.47 -19.33 5.89
CA ILE A 424 -22.83 -17.93 6.19
C ILE A 424 -21.98 -16.92 5.43
N ARG A 425 -20.86 -17.31 4.80
CA ARG A 425 -19.87 -16.37 4.21
C ARG A 425 -20.43 -15.39 3.17
N LYS A 426 -21.53 -15.72 2.54
CA LYS A 426 -22.20 -14.89 1.52
C LYS A 426 -23.37 -14.08 2.07
N ASP A 427 -23.67 -14.19 3.37
CA ASP A 427 -24.82 -13.57 4.02
C ASP A 427 -24.37 -12.62 5.16
N ALA A 428 -24.33 -11.32 4.86
CA ALA A 428 -23.90 -10.30 5.83
C ALA A 428 -24.81 -10.26 7.10
N ILE A 429 -26.11 -10.62 6.97
CA ILE A 429 -27.04 -10.67 8.11
C ILE A 429 -26.68 -11.85 9.01
N ALA A 430 -26.44 -13.03 8.40
CA ALA A 430 -26.02 -14.21 9.15
C ALA A 430 -24.69 -13.98 9.85
N ILE A 431 -23.68 -13.39 9.15
CA ILE A 431 -22.37 -13.05 9.72
C ILE A 431 -22.53 -12.09 10.91
N SER A 432 -23.29 -11.01 10.76
CA SER A 432 -23.47 -10.02 11.84
C SER A 432 -24.14 -10.62 13.09
N ARG A 433 -25.09 -11.53 12.91
CA ARG A 433 -25.69 -12.28 14.00
C ARG A 433 -24.67 -13.21 14.68
N TYR A 434 -23.91 -13.94 13.86
CA TYR A 434 -22.92 -14.90 14.33
C TYR A 434 -21.81 -14.22 15.16
N ILE A 435 -21.33 -13.05 14.72
CA ILE A 435 -20.35 -12.25 15.46
C ILE A 435 -20.86 -11.93 16.87
N LYS A 436 -22.14 -11.54 17.01
CA LYS A 436 -22.74 -11.24 18.31
C LYS A 436 -22.92 -12.48 19.18
N GLU A 437 -23.48 -13.57 18.59
CA GLU A 437 -23.78 -14.80 19.31
C GLU A 437 -22.51 -15.54 19.80
N LYS A 438 -21.42 -15.44 19.06
CA LYS A 438 -20.14 -16.10 19.39
C LYS A 438 -19.17 -15.16 20.12
N GLU A 439 -19.59 -13.94 20.44
CA GLU A 439 -18.79 -12.94 21.16
C GLU A 439 -17.42 -12.66 20.50
N ILE A 440 -17.39 -12.65 19.15
CA ILE A 440 -16.18 -12.38 18.39
C ILE A 440 -15.61 -11.01 18.76
N THR A 441 -14.29 -10.97 19.01
CA THR A 441 -13.60 -9.73 19.41
C THR A 441 -12.86 -9.07 18.24
N THR A 442 -12.41 -9.85 17.26
CA THR A 442 -11.64 -9.37 16.11
C THR A 442 -12.00 -10.18 14.86
N VAL A 443 -12.09 -9.51 13.72
CA VAL A 443 -12.35 -10.16 12.42
C VAL A 443 -11.79 -9.32 11.28
N THR A 444 -11.28 -9.99 10.24
CA THR A 444 -10.81 -9.38 8.99
C THR A 444 -11.75 -9.73 7.85
N PHE A 445 -12.16 -8.72 7.05
CA PHE A 445 -13.04 -8.90 5.90
C PHE A 445 -12.45 -8.32 4.62
N PRO A 446 -12.78 -8.90 3.45
CA PRO A 446 -12.73 -8.15 2.20
C PRO A 446 -13.61 -6.90 2.31
N THR A 447 -13.14 -5.77 1.79
CA THR A 447 -13.76 -4.45 2.02
C THR A 447 -15.26 -4.42 1.76
N GLN A 448 -15.73 -4.97 0.63
CA GLN A 448 -17.16 -4.97 0.29
C GLN A 448 -18.03 -5.72 1.33
N MET A 449 -17.59 -6.90 1.75
CA MET A 449 -18.31 -7.67 2.77
C MET A 449 -18.27 -6.95 4.12
N GLY A 450 -17.12 -6.40 4.49
CA GLY A 450 -16.95 -5.69 5.75
C GLY A 450 -17.81 -4.42 5.83
N GLU A 451 -17.94 -3.66 4.75
CA GLU A 451 -18.85 -2.49 4.68
C GLU A 451 -20.32 -2.91 4.93
N LEU A 452 -20.75 -4.02 4.31
CA LEU A 452 -22.11 -4.56 4.52
C LEU A 452 -22.33 -5.07 5.95
N VAL A 453 -21.39 -5.84 6.48
CA VAL A 453 -21.46 -6.40 7.83
C VAL A 453 -21.45 -5.27 8.88
N THR A 454 -20.56 -4.29 8.74
CA THR A 454 -20.47 -3.16 9.69
C THR A 454 -21.68 -2.23 9.62
N GLU A 455 -22.42 -2.19 8.50
CA GLU A 455 -23.70 -1.50 8.42
C GLU A 455 -24.72 -2.13 9.37
N LEU A 456 -24.73 -3.46 9.50
CA LEU A 456 -25.66 -4.23 10.31
C LEU A 456 -25.21 -4.41 11.77
N LEU A 457 -23.93 -4.20 12.07
CA LEU A 457 -23.34 -4.34 13.40
C LEU A 457 -23.36 -3.00 14.17
N GLU A 458 -24.55 -2.51 14.54
CA GLU A 458 -24.67 -1.28 15.35
C GLU A 458 -24.26 -1.53 16.81
N ASP A 459 -24.64 -2.67 17.37
CA ASP A 459 -24.37 -3.07 18.75
C ASP A 459 -23.69 -4.44 18.77
N ALA A 460 -22.39 -4.43 19.07
CA ALA A 460 -21.56 -5.62 19.20
C ALA A 460 -20.52 -5.39 20.34
N PRO A 461 -20.93 -5.49 21.61
CA PRO A 461 -20.11 -5.06 22.77
C PRO A 461 -18.81 -5.85 22.95
N ALA A 462 -18.73 -7.10 22.49
CA ALA A 462 -17.52 -7.89 22.54
C ALA A 462 -16.53 -7.49 21.42
N LEU A 463 -17.01 -6.96 20.29
CA LEU A 463 -16.18 -6.66 19.14
C LEU A 463 -15.29 -5.46 19.43
N LYS A 464 -13.98 -5.64 19.22
CA LYS A 464 -12.95 -4.63 19.44
C LYS A 464 -12.46 -4.05 18.11
N PHE A 465 -12.19 -4.93 17.14
CA PHE A 465 -11.58 -4.55 15.85
C PHE A 465 -12.25 -5.22 14.67
N VAL A 466 -12.45 -4.43 13.61
CA VAL A 466 -12.82 -4.92 12.28
C VAL A 466 -11.79 -4.37 11.29
N THR A 467 -11.03 -5.27 10.66
CA THR A 467 -10.08 -4.91 9.61
C THR A 467 -10.72 -5.12 8.24
N LEU A 468 -10.62 -4.13 7.36
CA LEU A 468 -11.07 -4.17 5.98
C LEU A 468 -9.87 -4.06 5.04
N GLY A 469 -9.82 -4.88 4.01
CA GLY A 469 -8.69 -4.86 3.06
C GLY A 469 -9.02 -5.47 1.70
N GLY A 470 -8.06 -5.35 0.78
CA GLY A 470 -8.13 -5.90 -0.58
C GLY A 470 -8.77 -4.99 -1.62
N GLU A 471 -9.59 -4.02 -1.22
CA GLU A 471 -10.23 -3.04 -2.09
C GLU A 471 -10.33 -1.68 -1.41
N LYS A 472 -10.72 -0.65 -2.20
CA LYS A 472 -10.89 0.71 -1.67
C LYS A 472 -12.02 0.77 -0.65
N PHE A 473 -11.72 1.14 0.60
CA PHE A 473 -12.70 1.41 1.63
C PHE A 473 -13.38 2.76 1.37
N LYS A 474 -14.73 2.79 1.29
CA LYS A 474 -15.50 3.97 0.88
C LYS A 474 -16.44 4.51 1.95
N HIS A 475 -17.04 3.63 2.75
CA HIS A 475 -18.16 3.99 3.62
C HIS A 475 -17.84 3.68 5.08
N TYR A 476 -17.24 4.66 5.76
CA TYR A 476 -17.04 4.59 7.21
C TYR A 476 -18.36 4.84 7.97
N ARG A 477 -18.55 4.10 9.05
CA ARG A 477 -19.62 4.31 10.01
C ARG A 477 -19.05 4.33 11.41
N ASN A 478 -19.39 5.36 12.19
CA ASN A 478 -18.97 5.43 13.58
C ASN A 478 -19.62 4.29 14.38
N ARG A 479 -18.79 3.47 15.05
CA ARG A 479 -19.17 2.28 15.80
C ARG A 479 -18.45 2.26 17.16
N THR A 480 -18.89 1.37 18.06
CA THR A 480 -18.25 1.15 19.36
C THR A 480 -16.90 0.43 19.25
N TYR A 481 -16.68 -0.27 18.16
CA TYR A 481 -15.44 -0.96 17.83
C TYR A 481 -14.59 -0.15 16.82
N GLN A 482 -13.30 -0.45 16.77
CA GLN A 482 -12.38 0.23 15.86
C GLN A 482 -12.41 -0.40 14.46
N MET A 483 -12.41 0.44 13.44
CA MET A 483 -12.33 0.03 12.05
C MET A 483 -10.96 0.37 11.48
N ILE A 484 -10.34 -0.60 10.82
CA ILE A 484 -8.99 -0.49 10.28
C ILE A 484 -9.05 -0.72 8.77
N ASN A 485 -8.46 0.19 8.00
CA ASN A 485 -8.20 -0.01 6.58
C ASN A 485 -6.80 -0.60 6.42
N GLY A 486 -6.70 -1.87 6.05
CA GLY A 486 -5.46 -2.59 5.80
C GLY A 486 -5.13 -2.67 4.31
N TYR A 487 -3.86 -2.45 3.97
CA TYR A 487 -3.35 -2.62 2.62
C TYR A 487 -2.05 -3.42 2.64
N GLY A 488 -1.93 -4.33 1.70
CA GLY A 488 -0.68 -5.04 1.43
C GLY A 488 -0.83 -6.05 0.28
N PRO A 489 0.22 -6.25 -0.50
CA PRO A 489 0.30 -7.34 -1.47
C PRO A 489 0.78 -8.63 -0.80
N THR A 490 0.42 -9.78 -1.36
CA THR A 490 0.90 -11.10 -0.93
C THR A 490 2.42 -11.18 -0.89
N GLU A 491 3.09 -10.49 -1.79
CA GLU A 491 4.55 -10.39 -1.91
C GLU A 491 5.22 -9.63 -0.76
N ASN A 492 4.45 -8.91 0.06
CA ASN A 492 4.91 -8.31 1.31
C ASN A 492 4.11 -8.85 2.51
N THR A 493 3.85 -10.14 2.51
CA THR A 493 3.23 -10.89 3.60
C THR A 493 1.93 -10.24 4.07
N VAL A 494 0.91 -10.23 3.20
CA VAL A 494 -0.50 -9.85 3.45
C VAL A 494 -0.74 -8.37 3.69
N SER A 495 -0.15 -7.78 4.74
CA SER A 495 -0.45 -6.42 5.19
C SER A 495 0.82 -5.62 5.37
N SER A 496 0.88 -4.44 4.78
CA SER A 496 2.07 -3.58 4.76
C SER A 496 1.83 -2.26 5.47
N THR A 497 0.61 -1.73 5.34
CA THR A 497 0.20 -0.47 5.96
C THR A 497 -1.21 -0.60 6.54
N GLU A 498 -1.48 0.18 7.58
CA GLU A 498 -2.80 0.23 8.23
C GLU A 498 -3.17 1.66 8.61
N PHE A 499 -4.47 1.93 8.52
CA PHE A 499 -5.08 3.18 8.96
C PHE A 499 -6.25 2.91 9.89
N LEU A 500 -6.17 3.43 11.11
CA LEU A 500 -7.30 3.46 12.03
C LEU A 500 -8.28 4.53 11.57
N VAL A 501 -9.46 4.11 11.10
CA VAL A 501 -10.45 5.01 10.52
C VAL A 501 -11.31 5.58 11.63
N ASP A 502 -11.27 6.89 11.82
CA ASP A 502 -11.98 7.62 12.89
C ASP A 502 -13.17 8.46 12.38
N ARG A 503 -13.23 8.69 11.07
CA ARG A 503 -14.29 9.49 10.42
C ARG A 503 -14.40 9.14 8.94
N GLN A 504 -15.42 9.70 8.27
CA GLN A 504 -15.50 9.63 6.81
C GLN A 504 -14.46 10.54 6.17
N TYR A 505 -13.74 10.02 5.18
CA TYR A 505 -12.79 10.74 4.33
C TYR A 505 -13.26 10.65 2.87
N ASP A 506 -12.93 11.63 2.04
CA ASP A 506 -13.16 11.56 0.59
C ASP A 506 -12.35 10.42 -0.05
N ASN A 507 -11.13 10.21 0.44
CA ASN A 507 -10.28 9.07 0.14
C ASN A 507 -9.70 8.54 1.45
N ILE A 508 -10.21 7.42 1.95
CA ILE A 508 -9.72 6.82 3.21
C ILE A 508 -8.28 6.35 2.98
N PRO A 509 -7.30 6.84 3.75
CA PRO A 509 -5.91 6.44 3.58
C PRO A 509 -5.71 4.93 3.79
N ILE A 510 -4.68 4.39 3.15
CA ILE A 510 -4.16 3.05 3.48
C ILE A 510 -3.17 3.10 4.68
N GLY A 511 -2.91 4.29 5.19
CA GLY A 511 -2.23 4.53 6.46
C GLY A 511 -0.71 4.59 6.39
N LYS A 512 -0.08 4.11 7.45
CA LYS A 512 1.37 4.12 7.63
C LYS A 512 1.92 2.71 7.61
N SER A 513 3.22 2.58 7.29
CA SER A 513 3.92 1.30 7.31
C SER A 513 3.81 0.63 8.67
N GLN A 514 3.62 -0.69 8.64
CA GLN A 514 3.71 -1.54 9.81
C GLN A 514 5.15 -1.61 10.34
N ARG A 515 5.31 -2.13 11.54
CA ARG A 515 6.62 -2.30 12.18
C ARG A 515 7.53 -3.17 11.31
N ASN A 516 8.80 -2.75 11.16
CA ASN A 516 9.81 -3.42 10.32
C ASN A 516 9.45 -3.51 8.82
N VAL A 517 8.50 -2.70 8.35
CA VAL A 517 8.19 -2.49 6.94
C VAL A 517 8.53 -1.05 6.58
N ARG A 518 9.24 -0.85 5.48
CA ARG A 518 9.49 0.45 4.86
C ARG A 518 8.63 0.61 3.62
N SER A 519 7.96 1.76 3.52
CA SER A 519 7.22 2.14 2.32
C SER A 519 7.92 3.33 1.66
N TYR A 520 8.25 3.18 0.39
CA TYR A 520 8.84 4.23 -0.44
C TYR A 520 7.87 4.59 -1.55
N ILE A 521 7.75 5.88 -1.82
CA ILE A 521 7.02 6.37 -3.00
C ILE A 521 8.08 6.86 -3.97
N VAL A 522 8.11 6.28 -5.17
CA VAL A 522 9.20 6.48 -6.12
C VAL A 522 8.69 6.82 -7.52
N ASP A 523 9.55 7.46 -8.31
CA ASP A 523 9.34 7.64 -9.74
C ASP A 523 9.74 6.39 -10.56
N GLU A 524 9.62 6.46 -11.88
CA GLU A 524 9.99 5.37 -12.80
C GLU A 524 11.48 4.95 -12.72
N ASN A 525 12.35 5.85 -12.23
CA ASN A 525 13.80 5.64 -12.07
C ASN A 525 14.20 5.25 -10.64
N LEU A 526 13.23 4.91 -9.79
CA LEU A 526 13.40 4.63 -8.36
C LEU A 526 13.96 5.84 -7.57
N ASN A 527 13.74 7.08 -7.98
CA ASN A 527 14.01 8.23 -7.14
C ASN A 527 12.86 8.44 -6.17
N ARG A 528 13.18 8.69 -4.88
CA ARG A 528 12.16 8.99 -3.87
C ARG A 528 11.44 10.30 -4.19
N LEU A 529 10.14 10.31 -3.94
CA LEU A 529 9.29 11.47 -4.18
C LEU A 529 8.89 12.15 -2.87
N PRO A 530 8.74 13.48 -2.89
CA PRO A 530 8.38 14.25 -1.70
C PRO A 530 6.93 14.04 -1.29
N VAL A 531 6.60 14.50 -0.07
CA VAL A 531 5.22 14.56 0.44
C VAL A 531 4.33 15.33 -0.54
N GLY A 532 3.17 14.77 -0.84
CA GLY A 532 2.21 15.31 -1.80
C GLY A 532 2.41 14.86 -3.23
N ALA A 533 3.58 14.31 -3.59
CA ALA A 533 3.81 13.76 -4.91
C ALA A 533 3.24 12.34 -5.04
N SER A 534 2.69 12.05 -6.21
CA SER A 534 2.19 10.71 -6.57
C SER A 534 3.30 9.88 -7.20
N GLY A 535 3.36 8.60 -6.86
CA GLY A 535 4.36 7.68 -7.39
C GLY A 535 4.03 6.23 -7.12
N GLU A 536 4.91 5.33 -7.57
CA GLU A 536 4.80 3.91 -7.31
C GLU A 536 5.11 3.61 -5.85
N LEU A 537 4.23 2.85 -5.19
CA LEU A 537 4.50 2.33 -3.87
C LEU A 537 5.46 1.14 -3.96
N CYS A 538 6.53 1.21 -3.17
CA CYS A 538 7.47 0.12 -3.01
C CYS A 538 7.62 -0.22 -1.52
N HIS A 539 7.86 -1.50 -1.23
CA HIS A 539 8.09 -1.97 0.14
C HIS A 539 9.47 -2.60 0.29
N ALA A 540 10.05 -2.43 1.47
CA ALA A 540 11.25 -3.13 1.91
C ALA A 540 11.09 -3.56 3.37
N GLY A 541 12.03 -4.36 3.89
CA GLY A 541 12.06 -4.79 5.27
C GLY A 541 11.71 -6.27 5.46
N ARG A 542 11.30 -6.62 6.69
CA ARG A 542 11.21 -8.02 7.12
C ARG A 542 10.06 -8.82 6.51
N GLN A 543 9.04 -8.18 5.94
CA GLN A 543 7.89 -8.86 5.35
C GLN A 543 8.04 -9.19 3.87
N ILE A 544 9.14 -8.77 3.21
CA ILE A 544 9.36 -9.04 1.79
C ILE A 544 9.50 -10.55 1.56
N ALA A 545 8.62 -11.11 0.72
CA ALA A 545 8.63 -12.50 0.30
C ALA A 545 9.97 -12.91 -0.33
N ARG A 546 10.28 -14.21 -0.28
CA ARG A 546 11.47 -14.74 -0.98
C ARG A 546 11.41 -14.48 -2.49
N GLY A 547 10.23 -14.58 -3.07
CA GLY A 547 9.96 -14.39 -4.49
C GLY A 547 8.86 -15.33 -4.97
N TYR A 548 8.79 -15.51 -6.28
CA TYR A 548 7.85 -16.46 -6.93
C TYR A 548 8.50 -17.80 -7.17
N HIS A 549 7.82 -18.85 -6.78
CA HIS A 549 8.28 -20.23 -6.99
C HIS A 549 8.43 -20.52 -8.49
N ASN A 550 9.56 -21.13 -8.88
CA ASN A 550 9.92 -21.47 -10.26
C ASN A 550 9.85 -20.32 -11.30
N LEU A 551 9.83 -19.06 -10.86
CA LEU A 551 9.75 -17.87 -11.73
C LEU A 551 10.86 -16.85 -11.43
N PRO A 552 12.16 -17.18 -11.63
CA PRO A 552 13.28 -16.33 -11.24
C PRO A 552 13.30 -15.00 -12.00
N GLU A 553 13.00 -14.99 -13.30
CA GLU A 553 12.97 -13.76 -14.11
C GLU A 553 11.85 -12.80 -13.65
N LYS A 554 10.66 -13.35 -13.36
CA LYS A 554 9.56 -12.56 -12.82
C LYS A 554 9.87 -12.05 -11.41
N THR A 555 10.54 -12.85 -10.60
CA THR A 555 11.02 -12.42 -9.28
C THR A 555 11.97 -11.23 -9.43
N ALA A 556 12.99 -11.34 -10.28
CA ALA A 556 13.97 -10.27 -10.49
C ALA A 556 13.37 -8.98 -11.07
N SER A 557 12.24 -9.06 -11.78
CA SER A 557 11.58 -7.88 -12.37
C SER A 557 10.84 -7.00 -11.36
N VAL A 558 10.43 -7.55 -10.21
CA VAL A 558 9.65 -6.82 -9.19
C VAL A 558 10.33 -6.79 -7.81
N PHE A 559 11.20 -7.74 -7.50
CA PHE A 559 12.05 -7.73 -6.30
C PHE A 559 13.44 -7.28 -6.70
N VAL A 560 13.66 -5.98 -6.63
CA VAL A 560 14.89 -5.33 -7.07
C VAL A 560 15.81 -4.99 -5.90
N GLU A 561 17.05 -4.61 -6.18
CA GLU A 561 17.95 -4.04 -5.17
C GLU A 561 17.35 -2.72 -4.63
N ASN A 562 17.40 -2.54 -3.31
CA ASN A 562 16.91 -1.33 -2.67
C ASN A 562 18.00 -0.25 -2.62
N PRO A 563 17.91 0.82 -3.41
CA PRO A 563 18.90 1.89 -3.40
C PRO A 563 18.88 2.72 -2.10
N PHE A 564 17.89 2.51 -1.23
CA PHE A 564 17.69 3.24 0.02
C PHE A 564 18.00 2.40 1.27
N ALA A 565 18.50 1.18 1.09
CA ALA A 565 18.76 0.26 2.19
C ALA A 565 19.75 0.85 3.20
N VAL A 566 19.39 0.81 4.48
CA VAL A 566 20.27 1.22 5.60
C VAL A 566 20.79 0.01 6.38
N CYS A 567 20.23 -1.18 6.13
CA CYS A 567 20.66 -2.45 6.74
C CYS A 567 20.36 -3.61 5.77
N GLU A 568 20.92 -4.80 6.08
CA GLU A 568 20.77 -5.99 5.24
C GLU A 568 19.31 -6.43 5.05
N GLN A 569 18.48 -6.29 6.08
CA GLN A 569 17.06 -6.66 6.04
C GLN A 569 16.27 -5.81 5.05
N GLU A 570 16.77 -4.63 4.69
CA GLU A 570 16.17 -3.72 3.72
C GLU A 570 16.80 -3.82 2.32
N SER A 571 17.75 -4.72 2.10
CA SER A 571 18.51 -4.82 0.83
C SER A 571 17.66 -5.05 -0.41
N ARG A 572 16.42 -5.55 -0.25
CA ARG A 572 15.48 -5.82 -1.33
C ARG A 572 14.28 -4.89 -1.27
N LEU A 573 13.85 -4.45 -2.44
CA LEU A 573 12.68 -3.60 -2.65
C LEU A 573 11.66 -4.36 -3.50
N TYR A 574 10.43 -4.47 -3.02
CA TYR A 574 9.32 -4.98 -3.81
C TYR A 574 8.55 -3.83 -4.45
N ARG A 575 8.42 -3.84 -5.76
CA ARG A 575 7.66 -2.90 -6.59
C ARG A 575 6.22 -3.37 -6.69
N THR A 576 5.28 -2.63 -6.08
CA THR A 576 3.87 -3.06 -6.05
C THR A 576 3.16 -2.81 -7.37
N GLY A 577 3.62 -1.83 -8.15
CA GLY A 577 2.92 -1.29 -9.31
C GLY A 577 1.72 -0.43 -8.95
N ASP A 578 1.45 -0.16 -7.69
CA ASP A 578 0.33 0.66 -7.23
C ASP A 578 0.72 2.12 -7.10
N MET A 579 -0.16 3.00 -7.60
CA MET A 579 0.00 4.45 -7.52
C MET A 579 -0.55 4.98 -6.21
N VAL A 580 0.28 5.68 -5.46
CA VAL A 580 -0.05 6.26 -4.17
C VAL A 580 0.49 7.69 -4.02
N ARG A 581 0.09 8.33 -2.92
CA ARG A 581 0.63 9.63 -2.49
C ARG A 581 0.78 9.67 -0.98
N MET A 582 1.89 10.21 -0.47
CA MET A 582 2.06 10.47 0.95
C MET A 582 1.46 11.82 1.33
N LYS A 583 0.68 11.87 2.40
CA LYS A 583 0.12 13.11 2.97
C LYS A 583 1.11 13.75 3.95
N GLY A 584 0.90 15.02 4.28
CA GLY A 584 1.71 15.75 5.26
C GLY A 584 1.72 15.15 6.67
N ASP A 585 0.70 14.37 7.04
CA ASP A 585 0.61 13.64 8.30
C ASP A 585 1.32 12.27 8.27
N GLY A 586 1.95 11.91 7.14
CA GLY A 586 2.66 10.66 6.91
C GLY A 586 1.77 9.48 6.55
N ASN A 587 0.46 9.68 6.41
CA ASN A 587 -0.44 8.66 5.89
C ASN A 587 -0.32 8.54 4.36
N ILE A 588 -0.45 7.32 3.85
CA ILE A 588 -0.43 7.02 2.41
C ILE A 588 -1.85 6.92 1.90
N GLU A 589 -2.13 7.58 0.78
CA GLU A 589 -3.39 7.48 0.04
C GLU A 589 -3.20 6.64 -1.22
N TYR A 590 -4.10 5.68 -1.44
CA TYR A 590 -4.17 4.94 -2.69
C TYR A 590 -4.89 5.77 -3.75
N ILE A 591 -4.25 5.96 -4.93
CA ILE A 591 -4.78 6.80 -6.01
C ILE A 591 -5.35 5.94 -7.13
N GLY A 592 -4.69 4.84 -7.47
CA GLY A 592 -5.14 3.98 -8.58
C GLY A 592 -4.30 2.74 -8.75
N GLY A 593 -4.76 1.85 -9.64
CA GLY A 593 -4.10 0.58 -9.93
C GLY A 593 -2.89 0.69 -10.84
N SER A 594 -2.27 -0.44 -11.02
CA SER A 594 -0.96 -0.76 -11.56
C SER A 594 -0.46 0.10 -12.72
N ILE A 595 0.73 0.68 -12.53
CA ILE A 595 1.52 1.39 -13.54
C ILE A 595 1.94 0.45 -14.70
N HIS A 596 1.91 -0.86 -14.47
CA HIS A 596 2.42 -1.90 -15.36
C HIS A 596 1.35 -2.84 -15.95
N ARG A 597 0.07 -2.44 -15.89
CA ARG A 597 -1.03 -3.20 -16.51
C ARG A 597 -1.48 -2.59 -17.81
#